data_be2cbfa182fa0a0a732cf21361af4ed8
#
_entry.id   be2cbfa182fa0a0a732cf21361af4ed8
#
_cell.length_a   1.000
_cell.length_b   1.000
_cell.length_c   1.000
_cell.angle_alpha   90.00
_cell.angle_beta   90.00
_cell.angle_gamma   90.00
#
_symmetry.space_group_name_H-M   'P 1'
#
loop_
_entity.id
_entity.type
_entity.pdbx_description
1 polymer ?
#
loop_
_entity_poly.entity_id
_entity_poly.type
_entity_poly.pdbx_seq_one_letter_code
_entity_poly.pdbx_strand_id
1 'polypeptide(L)'
;MTKIDLVVTRHPGLVKYLKELDIVSDAVEVITHATPEAVTGRHVCGVLPHSLSCLTASFTEIPLRLTPELRGVELELETLLKIAGEPVTYKVERI
;
A
#
# COMPACT_ATOMS: atom_id res chain seq x y z
N MET A 1 -15.80 2.03 6.32
CA MET A 1 -14.54 1.63 5.65
C MET A 1 -13.78 2.87 5.21
N THR A 2 -12.52 2.96 5.58
CA THR A 2 -11.70 4.12 5.22
C THR A 2 -11.32 4.08 3.75
N LYS A 3 -11.60 5.17 3.04
CA LYS A 3 -11.27 5.27 1.62
C LYS A 3 -9.80 5.62 1.45
N ILE A 4 -9.07 4.77 0.72
CA ILE A 4 -7.67 5.02 0.39
C ILE A 4 -7.62 6.05 -0.74
N ASP A 5 -6.87 7.13 -0.55
CA ASP A 5 -6.74 8.19 -1.55
C ASP A 5 -5.34 8.31 -2.15
N LEU A 6 -4.37 7.54 -1.65
CA LEU A 6 -3.01 7.51 -2.19
C LEU A 6 -2.42 6.11 -2.06
N VAL A 7 -1.80 5.61 -3.13
CA VAL A 7 -1.03 4.37 -3.12
C VAL A 7 0.43 4.69 -3.35
N VAL A 8 1.31 4.18 -2.48
CA VAL A 8 2.77 4.35 -2.61
C VAL A 8 3.38 2.98 -2.89
N THR A 9 3.82 2.75 -4.12
CA THR A 9 4.43 1.48 -4.49
C THR A 9 5.25 1.63 -5.77
N ARG A 10 6.28 0.78 -5.88
CA ARG A 10 7.07 0.64 -7.11
C ARG A 10 6.59 -0.54 -7.96
N HIS A 11 5.58 -1.27 -7.49
CA HIS A 11 5.08 -2.48 -8.17
C HIS A 11 3.76 -2.20 -8.86
N PRO A 12 3.74 -2.11 -10.20
CA PRO A 12 2.46 -1.95 -10.92
C PRO A 12 1.48 -3.08 -10.65
N GLY A 13 1.97 -4.29 -10.37
CA GLY A 13 1.14 -5.43 -10.02
C GLY A 13 0.33 -5.19 -8.75
N LEU A 14 0.89 -4.49 -7.75
CA LEU A 14 0.16 -4.17 -6.54
C LEU A 14 -1.01 -3.22 -6.84
N VAL A 15 -0.80 -2.25 -7.71
CA VAL A 15 -1.87 -1.32 -8.11
C VAL A 15 -3.02 -2.08 -8.78
N LYS A 16 -2.69 -2.99 -9.69
CA LYS A 16 -3.69 -3.84 -10.34
C LYS A 16 -4.45 -4.69 -9.32
N TYR A 17 -3.73 -5.28 -8.37
CA TYR A 17 -4.32 -6.09 -7.31
C TYR A 17 -5.32 -5.28 -6.49
N LEU A 18 -4.94 -4.07 -6.07
CA LEU A 18 -5.80 -3.22 -5.25
C LEU A 18 -7.06 -2.80 -6.00
N LYS A 19 -6.94 -2.48 -7.30
CA LYS A 19 -8.09 -2.10 -8.13
C LYS A 19 -8.99 -3.30 -8.39
N GLU A 20 -8.42 -4.45 -8.68
CA GLU A 20 -9.17 -5.68 -8.99
C GLU A 20 -10.05 -6.11 -7.81
N LEU A 21 -9.56 -5.95 -6.59
CA LEU A 21 -10.31 -6.30 -5.38
C LEU A 21 -11.15 -5.15 -4.82
N ASP A 22 -11.27 -4.04 -5.55
CA ASP A 22 -12.00 -2.86 -5.11
C ASP A 22 -11.50 -2.26 -3.78
N ILE A 23 -10.23 -2.49 -3.46
CA ILE A 23 -9.61 -1.90 -2.28
C ILE A 23 -9.38 -0.41 -2.50
N VAL A 24 -9.09 -0.03 -3.76
CA VAL A 24 -8.95 1.36 -4.17
C VAL A 24 -9.78 1.61 -5.42
N SER A 25 -10.12 2.86 -5.69
CA SER A 25 -10.84 3.22 -6.92
C SER A 25 -9.88 3.25 -8.11
N ASP A 26 -10.43 3.18 -9.33
CA ASP A 26 -9.62 3.29 -10.55
C ASP A 26 -8.94 4.65 -10.69
N ALA A 27 -9.48 5.68 -10.03
CA ALA A 27 -8.95 7.05 -10.06
C ALA A 27 -7.97 7.35 -8.95
N VAL A 28 -7.57 6.35 -8.13
CA VAL A 28 -6.65 6.58 -7.01
C VAL A 28 -5.31 7.13 -7.50
N GLU A 29 -4.76 8.08 -6.75
CA GLU A 29 -3.42 8.59 -7.03
C GLU A 29 -2.37 7.55 -6.65
N VAL A 30 -1.38 7.34 -7.53
CA VAL A 30 -0.28 6.39 -7.31
C VAL A 30 1.04 7.12 -7.45
N ILE A 31 1.92 6.96 -6.45
CA ILE A 31 3.28 7.51 -6.50
C ILE A 31 4.28 6.41 -6.17
N THR A 32 5.50 6.56 -6.69
CA THR A 32 6.57 5.59 -6.45
C THR A 32 7.50 6.02 -5.32
N HIS A 33 7.50 7.30 -4.98
CA HIS A 33 8.37 7.86 -3.97
C HIS A 33 7.58 8.78 -3.06
N ALA A 34 7.50 8.40 -1.78
CA ALA A 34 6.74 9.18 -0.80
C ALA A 34 7.55 10.33 -0.23
N THR A 35 6.88 11.47 -0.05
CA THR A 35 7.43 12.62 0.67
C THR A 35 6.48 12.97 1.81
N PRO A 36 6.96 13.69 2.85
CA PRO A 36 6.06 14.12 3.92
C PRO A 36 4.84 14.90 3.40
N GLU A 37 5.05 15.77 2.42
CA GLU A 37 3.97 16.58 1.84
C GLU A 37 2.93 15.72 1.13
N ALA A 38 3.37 14.64 0.49
CA ALA A 38 2.46 13.78 -0.26
C ALA A 38 1.56 12.95 0.64
N VAL A 39 2.02 12.58 1.84
CA VAL A 39 1.30 11.62 2.68
C VAL A 39 0.57 12.26 3.86
N THR A 40 0.92 13.48 4.25
CA THR A 40 0.35 14.11 5.44
C THR A 40 -1.17 14.25 5.34
N GLY A 41 -1.88 13.74 6.34
CA GLY A 41 -3.33 13.85 6.44
C GLY A 41 -4.11 13.00 5.45
N ARG A 42 -3.46 12.10 4.73
CA ARG A 42 -4.11 11.26 3.71
C ARG A 42 -4.25 9.82 4.18
N HIS A 43 -5.18 9.10 3.57
CA HIS A 43 -5.36 7.66 3.79
C HIS A 43 -4.51 6.91 2.76
N VAL A 44 -3.40 6.36 3.20
CA VAL A 44 -2.34 5.84 2.32
C VAL A 44 -2.28 4.32 2.40
N CYS A 45 -2.11 3.68 1.26
CA CYS A 45 -1.83 2.25 1.16
C CYS A 45 -0.47 2.04 0.50
N GLY A 46 0.30 1.11 1.00
CA GLY A 46 1.59 0.75 0.42
C GLY A 46 2.61 0.42 1.48
N VAL A 47 3.85 0.84 1.25
CA VAL A 47 4.96 0.61 2.17
C VAL A 47 5.59 1.95 2.52
N LEU A 48 5.57 2.30 3.80
CA LEU A 48 6.16 3.53 4.32
C LEU A 48 6.96 3.24 5.57
N PRO A 49 8.08 3.95 5.78
CA PRO A 49 8.73 3.94 7.09
C PRO A 49 7.84 4.63 8.12
N HIS A 50 8.05 4.33 9.40
CA HIS A 50 7.21 4.92 10.45
C HIS A 50 7.27 6.45 10.47
N SER A 51 8.40 7.03 10.08
CA SER A 51 8.56 8.49 10.02
C SER A 51 7.58 9.17 9.05
N LEU A 52 7.12 8.43 8.05
CA LEU A 52 6.12 8.92 7.09
C LEU A 52 4.72 8.42 7.42
N SER A 53 4.59 7.16 7.83
CA SER A 53 3.26 6.61 8.15
C SER A 53 2.60 7.33 9.32
N CYS A 54 3.38 7.87 10.26
CA CYS A 54 2.84 8.64 11.38
C CYS A 54 2.24 10.00 10.95
N LEU A 55 2.53 10.46 9.74
CA LEU A 55 1.97 11.70 9.19
C LEU A 55 0.63 11.47 8.48
N THR A 56 0.32 10.22 8.14
CA THR A 56 -0.92 9.88 7.43
C THR A 56 -2.13 9.96 8.35
N ALA A 57 -3.32 10.14 7.77
CA ALA A 57 -4.57 10.00 8.51
C ALA A 57 -4.84 8.53 8.85
N SER A 58 -4.48 7.63 7.94
CA SER A 58 -4.44 6.19 8.20
C SER A 58 -3.45 5.55 7.22
N PHE A 59 -2.91 4.40 7.62
CA PHE A 59 -1.97 3.65 6.78
C PHE A 59 -2.48 2.22 6.63
N THR A 60 -2.67 1.78 5.39
CA THR A 60 -3.16 0.44 5.09
C THR A 60 -2.02 -0.40 4.52
N GLU A 61 -1.78 -1.54 5.13
CA GLU A 61 -0.77 -2.50 4.69
C GLU A 61 -1.45 -3.72 4.09
N ILE A 62 -0.88 -4.22 3.00
CA ILE A 62 -1.26 -5.52 2.44
C ILE A 62 -0.21 -6.52 2.89
N PRO A 63 -0.51 -7.42 3.85
CA PRO A 63 0.45 -8.42 4.28
C PRO A 63 0.79 -9.37 3.14
N LEU A 64 2.08 -9.60 2.91
CA LEU A 64 2.55 -10.48 1.83
C LEU A 64 3.34 -11.64 2.44
N ARG A 65 3.03 -12.87 2.03
CA ARG A 65 3.79 -14.06 2.41
C ARG A 65 4.90 -14.28 1.39
N LEU A 66 5.97 -13.52 1.53
CA LEU A 66 7.11 -13.62 0.62
C LEU A 66 7.98 -14.82 0.99
N THR A 67 8.14 -15.74 0.04
CA THR A 67 9.12 -16.82 0.16
C THR A 67 10.47 -16.32 -0.35
N PRO A 68 11.60 -17.02 -0.03
CA PRO A 68 12.89 -16.60 -0.57
C PRO A 68 12.94 -16.52 -2.09
N GLU A 69 12.19 -17.38 -2.79
CA GLU A 69 12.13 -17.36 -4.24
C GLU A 69 11.47 -16.11 -4.81
N LEU A 70 10.61 -15.46 -4.04
CA LEU A 70 9.89 -14.28 -4.48
C LEU A 70 10.58 -12.97 -4.13
N ARG A 71 11.61 -13.01 -3.31
CA ARG A 71 12.36 -11.81 -2.94
C ARG A 71 13.14 -11.29 -4.13
N GLY A 72 13.02 -9.99 -4.39
CA GLY A 72 13.69 -9.36 -5.52
C GLY A 72 13.01 -9.59 -6.86
N VAL A 73 11.89 -10.30 -6.90
CA VAL A 73 11.10 -10.54 -8.10
C VAL A 73 9.97 -9.52 -8.16
N GLU A 74 9.65 -9.03 -9.35
CA GLU A 74 8.50 -8.15 -9.53
C GLU A 74 7.22 -8.94 -9.24
N LEU A 75 6.36 -8.35 -8.40
CA LEU A 75 5.13 -9.01 -7.98
C LEU A 75 4.01 -8.71 -8.98
N GLU A 76 3.57 -9.75 -9.66
CA GLU A 76 2.46 -9.69 -10.61
C GLU A 76 1.13 -9.95 -9.90
N LEU A 77 0.03 -9.55 -10.55
CA LEU A 77 -1.32 -9.74 -10.01
C LEU A 77 -1.57 -11.19 -9.58
N GLU A 78 -1.21 -12.16 -10.42
CA GLU A 78 -1.45 -13.57 -10.12
C GLU A 78 -0.72 -14.02 -8.86
N THR A 79 0.52 -13.56 -8.68
CA THR A 79 1.31 -13.89 -7.50
C THR A 79 0.69 -13.26 -6.26
N LEU A 80 0.29 -11.99 -6.35
CA LEU A 80 -0.32 -11.28 -5.23
C LEU A 80 -1.63 -11.93 -4.79
N LEU A 81 -2.43 -12.42 -5.72
CA LEU A 81 -3.66 -13.14 -5.38
C LEU A 81 -3.39 -14.39 -4.53
N LYS A 82 -2.20 -14.97 -4.65
CA LYS A 82 -1.82 -16.18 -3.89
C LYS A 82 -1.20 -15.86 -2.54
N ILE A 83 -0.43 -14.77 -2.44
CA ILE A 83 0.40 -14.51 -1.25
C ILE A 83 -0.09 -13.36 -0.39
N ALA A 84 -1.01 -12.53 -0.90
CA ALA A 84 -1.50 -11.38 -0.15
C ALA A 84 -2.53 -11.80 0.89
N GLY A 85 -2.40 -11.27 2.10
CA GLY A 85 -3.41 -11.37 3.14
C GLY A 85 -4.41 -10.24 3.03
N GLU A 86 -5.36 -10.19 3.97
CA GLU A 86 -6.34 -9.12 4.00
C GLU A 86 -5.71 -7.78 4.37
N PRO A 87 -6.19 -6.67 3.78
CA PRO A 87 -5.67 -5.35 4.14
C PRO A 87 -5.90 -5.07 5.61
N VAL A 88 -4.89 -4.48 6.26
CA VAL A 88 -4.98 -4.05 7.66
C VAL A 88 -4.69 -2.56 7.70
N THR A 89 -5.59 -1.80 8.31
CA THR A 89 -5.46 -0.35 8.43
C THR A 89 -5.05 0.04 9.84
N TYR A 90 -4.02 0.86 9.93
CA TYR A 90 -3.41 1.29 11.17
C TYR A 90 -3.50 2.79 11.32
N LYS A 91 -3.54 3.23 12.57
CA LYS A 91 -3.19 4.62 12.91
C LYS A 91 -1.81 4.58 13.57
N VAL A 92 -0.85 5.27 12.96
CA VAL A 92 0.54 5.32 13.46
C VAL A 92 0.78 6.70 14.06
N GLU A 93 1.26 6.74 15.29
CA GLU A 93 1.50 7.99 16.00
C GLU A 93 2.93 8.05 16.49
N ARG A 94 3.52 9.23 16.37
CA ARG A 94 4.81 9.53 16.96
C ARG A 94 4.63 9.89 18.42
N ILE A 95 5.40 9.26 19.28
CA ILE A 95 5.36 9.55 20.73
C ILE A 95 6.11 10.85 21.03
#